data_23fec24b59de930d07e58ecb26349001
#
_entry.id   23fec24b59de930d07e58ecb26349001
#
_cell.length_a   1.000
_cell.length_b   1.000
_cell.length_c   1.000
_cell.angle_alpha   90.00
_cell.angle_beta   90.00
_cell.angle_gamma   90.00
#
_symmetry.space_group_name_H-M   'P 1'
#
loop_
_entity.id
_entity.type
_entity.pdbx_description
1 polymer ?
#
loop_
_entity_poly.entity_id
_entity_poly.type
_entity_poly.pdbx_seq_one_letter_code
_entity_poly.pdbx_strand_id
1 'polypeptide(L)'
;IILNNILSCGFNKEQITIIRPETEEIDGVKCIPNLSGLNEKADLFVVAINAVQVPDLIDKVIDLDAANSVMLIPGGLGEKKGSEARAQLIMDKINTAHTQKDGGPIFIGGNCLGVVSHPGNYDTIFIPEEKLPKQRGSNKRIAAFVSQSGAFVITRTSKLPILDPAYILSIGNQNDLTSGDIVSFLESLDDIKVIAIYMEGFNDLDGLLLCQAIKAAVKKGKQVVFYKAGRTPEGKNATSGHTASVAGDYMVCESCVHQAGAMVADNFTQFEDLFALAVRMHEKKVSGNRLAAISGAGFEAVGMADNIQGDDYHMKMAIFSDHSVEKLETIIKENRLDSLVDVKNPMDINPGANDTLHAEIAKILNADENVDGIVIGLDPLSQAMKNLPDSTKKGED
;
A
#
# COMPACT_ATOMS: atom_id res chain seq x y z
N ILE A 1 14.06 -14.51 -12.08
CA ILE A 1 13.64 -13.37 -11.25
C ILE A 1 12.82 -13.86 -10.06
N ILE A 2 11.63 -14.46 -10.25
CA ILE A 2 10.77 -14.94 -9.14
C ILE A 2 11.57 -15.84 -8.19
N LEU A 3 12.25 -16.86 -8.70
CA LEU A 3 13.09 -17.74 -7.88
C LEU A 3 14.10 -16.97 -7.05
N ASN A 4 14.82 -16.02 -7.68
CA ASN A 4 15.84 -15.23 -6.99
C ASN A 4 15.23 -14.37 -5.87
N ASN A 5 14.05 -13.79 -6.12
CA ASN A 5 13.34 -13.00 -5.10
C ASN A 5 12.89 -13.88 -3.93
N ILE A 6 12.37 -15.08 -4.18
CA ILE A 6 11.98 -16.03 -3.14
C ILE A 6 13.23 -16.45 -2.31
N LEU A 7 14.33 -16.79 -2.97
CA LEU A 7 15.56 -17.17 -2.29
C LEU A 7 16.17 -16.02 -1.48
N SER A 8 16.08 -14.77 -1.97
CA SER A 8 16.55 -13.59 -1.25
C SER A 8 15.75 -13.27 0.02
N CYS A 9 14.51 -13.77 0.12
CA CYS A 9 13.71 -13.71 1.34
C CYS A 9 14.14 -14.73 2.41
N GLY A 10 15.08 -15.65 2.09
CA GLY A 10 15.49 -16.73 2.98
C GLY A 10 14.56 -17.93 2.97
N PHE A 11 13.70 -18.07 1.95
CA PHE A 11 12.83 -19.24 1.81
C PHE A 11 13.67 -20.50 1.57
N ASN A 12 13.29 -21.63 2.20
CA ASN A 12 14.07 -22.86 2.12
C ASN A 12 14.02 -23.46 0.70
N LYS A 13 15.17 -23.63 0.08
CA LYS A 13 15.33 -24.22 -1.26
C LYS A 13 14.71 -25.60 -1.39
N GLU A 14 14.78 -26.41 -0.33
CA GLU A 14 14.24 -27.79 -0.31
C GLU A 14 12.71 -27.82 -0.41
N GLN A 15 12.05 -26.71 -0.10
CA GLN A 15 10.60 -26.54 -0.21
C GLN A 15 10.17 -25.95 -1.56
N ILE A 16 11.12 -25.72 -2.48
CA ILE A 16 10.85 -25.19 -3.81
C ILE A 16 11.07 -26.29 -4.84
N THR A 17 10.11 -26.47 -5.73
CA THR A 17 10.23 -27.35 -6.89
C THR A 17 9.93 -26.56 -8.16
N ILE A 18 10.77 -26.68 -9.17
CA ILE A 18 10.59 -26.03 -10.46
C ILE A 18 10.11 -27.08 -11.46
N ILE A 19 9.04 -26.75 -12.20
CA ILE A 19 8.60 -27.59 -13.31
C ILE A 19 9.24 -27.09 -14.58
N ARG A 20 10.25 -27.80 -15.06
CA ARG A 20 10.96 -27.49 -16.31
C ARG A 20 11.52 -28.75 -16.95
N PRO A 21 11.01 -29.13 -18.14
CA PRO A 21 11.58 -30.23 -18.91
C PRO A 21 13.07 -30.01 -19.21
N GLU A 22 13.83 -31.09 -19.34
CA GLU A 22 15.24 -31.08 -19.79
C GLU A 22 16.22 -30.30 -18.88
N THR A 23 15.84 -29.99 -17.67
CA THR A 23 16.68 -29.30 -16.69
C THR A 23 16.55 -30.01 -15.34
N GLU A 24 17.67 -30.36 -14.71
CA GLU A 24 17.67 -31.04 -13.42
C GLU A 24 17.64 -30.08 -12.23
N GLU A 25 18.28 -28.91 -12.40
CA GLU A 25 18.44 -27.93 -11.33
C GLU A 25 18.57 -26.49 -11.88
N ILE A 26 18.05 -25.51 -11.16
CA ILE A 26 18.26 -24.06 -11.40
C ILE A 26 18.56 -23.40 -10.05
N ASP A 27 19.71 -22.73 -9.95
CA ASP A 27 20.16 -21.98 -8.74
C ASP A 27 20.14 -22.83 -7.44
N GLY A 28 20.41 -24.13 -7.57
CA GLY A 28 20.38 -25.09 -6.46
C GLY A 28 18.97 -25.55 -6.07
N VAL A 29 17.96 -25.32 -6.92
CA VAL A 29 16.60 -25.78 -6.74
C VAL A 29 16.26 -26.88 -7.74
N LYS A 30 15.72 -27.99 -7.24
CA LYS A 30 15.36 -29.17 -8.04
C LYS A 30 14.33 -28.85 -9.12
N CYS A 31 14.56 -29.34 -10.32
CA CYS A 31 13.60 -29.34 -11.41
C CYS A 31 12.96 -30.71 -11.60
N ILE A 32 11.68 -30.71 -11.98
CA ILE A 32 10.94 -31.90 -12.42
C ILE A 32 10.37 -31.66 -13.81
N PRO A 33 10.17 -32.71 -14.63
CA PRO A 33 9.75 -32.53 -16.01
C PRO A 33 8.27 -32.11 -16.17
N ASN A 34 7.41 -32.48 -15.23
CA ASN A 34 5.97 -32.20 -15.26
C ASN A 34 5.34 -32.31 -13.86
N LEU A 35 4.05 -31.95 -13.76
CA LEU A 35 3.29 -31.99 -12.50
C LEU A 35 3.21 -33.37 -11.84
N SER A 36 3.18 -34.46 -12.62
CA SER A 36 3.11 -35.83 -12.07
C SER A 36 4.37 -36.23 -11.31
N GLY A 37 5.44 -35.46 -11.41
CA GLY A 37 6.68 -35.65 -10.65
C GLY A 37 6.67 -34.97 -9.26
N LEU A 38 5.60 -34.29 -8.87
CA LEU A 38 5.46 -33.76 -7.51
C LEU A 38 5.33 -34.91 -6.52
N ASN A 39 6.08 -34.84 -5.42
CA ASN A 39 6.02 -35.82 -4.34
C ASN A 39 4.87 -35.57 -3.37
N GLU A 40 4.41 -34.32 -3.29
CA GLU A 40 3.35 -33.84 -2.39
C GLU A 40 2.60 -32.68 -3.05
N LYS A 41 1.41 -32.40 -2.55
CA LYS A 41 0.59 -31.27 -2.99
C LYS A 41 1.28 -29.96 -2.63
N ALA A 42 1.43 -29.04 -3.60
CA ALA A 42 2.05 -27.74 -3.37
C ALA A 42 1.09 -26.82 -2.59
N ASP A 43 1.61 -26.07 -1.62
CA ASP A 43 0.84 -25.02 -0.96
C ASP A 43 0.54 -23.86 -1.93
N LEU A 44 1.53 -23.45 -2.71
CA LEU A 44 1.40 -22.43 -3.75
C LEU A 44 2.05 -22.89 -5.06
N PHE A 45 1.29 -22.90 -6.13
CA PHE A 45 1.78 -23.15 -7.49
C PHE A 45 1.79 -21.84 -8.30
N VAL A 46 2.98 -21.35 -8.64
CA VAL A 46 3.14 -20.12 -9.43
C VAL A 46 3.21 -20.45 -10.92
N VAL A 47 2.24 -19.96 -11.67
CA VAL A 47 2.11 -20.18 -13.12
C VAL A 47 2.72 -18.99 -13.87
N ALA A 48 3.83 -19.22 -14.57
CA ALA A 48 4.54 -18.24 -15.40
C ALA A 48 4.80 -18.79 -16.82
N ILE A 49 3.73 -19.15 -17.53
CA ILE A 49 3.75 -19.72 -18.88
C ILE A 49 2.97 -18.85 -19.85
N ASN A 50 2.95 -19.22 -21.15
CA ASN A 50 2.11 -18.53 -22.12
C ASN A 50 0.62 -18.71 -21.83
N ALA A 51 -0.17 -17.65 -21.96
CA ALA A 51 -1.61 -17.63 -21.69
C ALA A 51 -2.41 -18.73 -22.42
N VAL A 52 -1.99 -19.11 -23.63
CA VAL A 52 -2.66 -20.16 -24.44
C VAL A 52 -2.59 -21.52 -23.75
N GLN A 53 -1.55 -21.76 -22.96
CA GLN A 53 -1.32 -23.05 -22.28
C GLN A 53 -1.99 -23.12 -20.88
N VAL A 54 -2.48 -21.99 -20.38
CA VAL A 54 -3.04 -21.91 -19.01
C VAL A 54 -4.27 -22.79 -18.81
N PRO A 55 -5.27 -22.84 -19.74
CA PRO A 55 -6.45 -23.70 -19.54
C PRO A 55 -6.11 -25.18 -19.39
N ASP A 56 -5.19 -25.70 -20.19
CA ASP A 56 -4.77 -27.12 -20.12
C ASP A 56 -3.93 -27.41 -18.86
N LEU A 57 -3.19 -26.40 -18.38
CA LEU A 57 -2.45 -26.53 -17.14
C LEU A 57 -3.39 -26.56 -15.91
N ILE A 58 -4.44 -25.71 -15.93
CA ILE A 58 -5.45 -25.70 -14.86
C ILE A 58 -6.13 -27.05 -14.74
N ASP A 59 -6.54 -27.66 -15.85
CA ASP A 59 -7.11 -29.03 -15.84
C ASP A 59 -6.16 -30.00 -15.13
N LYS A 60 -4.89 -30.01 -15.49
CA LYS A 60 -3.89 -30.90 -14.88
C LYS A 60 -3.68 -30.63 -13.38
N VAL A 61 -3.71 -29.35 -12.97
CA VAL A 61 -3.58 -28.98 -11.56
C VAL A 61 -4.77 -29.47 -10.74
N ILE A 62 -5.98 -29.35 -11.30
CA ILE A 62 -7.22 -29.82 -10.67
C ILE A 62 -7.28 -31.35 -10.65
N ASP A 63 -7.07 -32.02 -11.80
CA ASP A 63 -7.19 -33.46 -11.94
C ASP A 63 -6.17 -34.25 -11.08
N LEU A 64 -4.96 -33.68 -10.90
CA LEU A 64 -3.90 -34.28 -10.08
C LEU A 64 -3.94 -33.82 -8.62
N ASP A 65 -4.87 -32.94 -8.27
CA ASP A 65 -4.90 -32.26 -6.95
C ASP A 65 -3.51 -31.71 -6.55
N ALA A 66 -2.84 -31.05 -7.53
CA ALA A 66 -1.42 -30.74 -7.45
C ALA A 66 -1.08 -29.56 -6.56
N ALA A 67 -2.05 -28.70 -6.23
CA ALA A 67 -1.82 -27.51 -5.41
C ALA A 67 -3.03 -27.12 -4.56
N ASN A 68 -2.77 -26.49 -3.41
CA ASN A 68 -3.80 -25.86 -2.57
C ASN A 68 -4.19 -24.49 -3.11
N SER A 69 -3.21 -23.73 -3.62
CA SER A 69 -3.41 -22.42 -4.22
C SER A 69 -2.57 -22.23 -5.49
N VAL A 70 -3.08 -21.43 -6.41
CA VAL A 70 -2.47 -21.19 -7.72
C VAL A 70 -2.38 -19.70 -7.98
N MET A 71 -1.21 -19.21 -8.36
CA MET A 71 -0.98 -17.83 -8.77
C MET A 71 -0.83 -17.74 -10.29
N LEU A 72 -1.76 -17.05 -10.95
CA LEU A 72 -1.78 -16.89 -12.41
C LEU A 72 -1.14 -15.56 -12.82
N ILE A 73 0.16 -15.59 -13.13
CA ILE A 73 0.91 -14.41 -13.60
C ILE A 73 0.57 -14.01 -15.04
N PRO A 74 0.31 -14.95 -15.98
CA PRO A 74 0.12 -14.60 -17.38
C PRO A 74 -0.97 -13.56 -17.60
N GLY A 75 -0.68 -12.58 -18.48
CA GLY A 75 -1.68 -11.71 -19.10
C GLY A 75 -2.32 -12.38 -20.32
N GLY A 76 -3.38 -11.80 -20.88
CA GLY A 76 -4.18 -12.37 -21.95
C GLY A 76 -5.24 -13.37 -21.45
N LEU A 77 -5.69 -13.15 -20.21
CA LEU A 77 -6.71 -13.93 -19.52
C LEU A 77 -7.97 -13.08 -19.22
N GLY A 78 -8.39 -12.26 -20.19
CA GLY A 78 -9.62 -11.45 -20.13
C GLY A 78 -9.40 -9.94 -20.36
N GLU A 79 -8.25 -9.40 -20.00
CA GLU A 79 -7.94 -7.97 -20.12
C GLU A 79 -7.57 -7.52 -21.54
N LYS A 80 -7.30 -8.47 -22.44
CA LYS A 80 -6.96 -8.18 -23.84
C LYS A 80 -8.11 -8.56 -24.76
N LYS A 81 -8.46 -7.68 -25.70
CA LYS A 81 -9.46 -7.97 -26.74
C LYS A 81 -9.16 -9.29 -27.44
N GLY A 82 -10.16 -10.19 -27.48
CA GLY A 82 -10.05 -11.53 -28.04
C GLY A 82 -9.55 -12.60 -27.05
N SER A 83 -9.35 -12.25 -25.78
CA SER A 83 -9.01 -13.20 -24.70
C SER A 83 -10.20 -13.57 -23.80
N GLU A 84 -11.39 -13.01 -24.08
CA GLU A 84 -12.60 -13.15 -23.24
C GLU A 84 -13.05 -14.61 -23.15
N ALA A 85 -13.05 -15.32 -24.27
CA ALA A 85 -13.42 -16.75 -24.30
C ALA A 85 -12.47 -17.62 -23.46
N ARG A 86 -11.17 -17.28 -23.42
CA ARG A 86 -10.18 -17.95 -22.58
C ARG A 86 -10.41 -17.66 -21.11
N ALA A 87 -10.70 -16.42 -20.76
CA ALA A 87 -11.03 -16.04 -19.40
C ALA A 87 -12.27 -16.81 -18.91
N GLN A 88 -13.33 -16.83 -19.71
CA GLN A 88 -14.56 -17.55 -19.37
C GLN A 88 -14.29 -19.05 -19.17
N LEU A 89 -13.53 -19.67 -20.09
CA LEU A 89 -13.16 -21.09 -19.95
C LEU A 89 -12.40 -21.36 -18.65
N ILE A 90 -11.49 -20.47 -18.23
CA ILE A 90 -10.74 -20.60 -17.00
C ILE A 90 -11.68 -20.46 -15.79
N MET A 91 -12.54 -19.46 -15.77
CA MET A 91 -13.52 -19.26 -14.71
C MET A 91 -14.48 -20.45 -14.58
N ASP A 92 -14.97 -21.00 -15.69
CA ASP A 92 -15.85 -22.17 -15.68
C ASP A 92 -15.16 -23.41 -15.08
N LYS A 93 -13.87 -23.63 -15.40
CA LYS A 93 -13.06 -24.70 -14.83
C LYS A 93 -12.87 -24.52 -13.32
N ILE A 94 -12.51 -23.32 -12.86
CA ILE A 94 -12.34 -22.98 -11.45
C ILE A 94 -13.66 -23.17 -10.70
N ASN A 95 -14.75 -22.60 -11.20
CA ASN A 95 -16.07 -22.72 -10.59
C ASN A 95 -16.52 -24.20 -10.51
N THR A 96 -16.25 -24.98 -11.55
CA THR A 96 -16.54 -26.42 -11.55
C THR A 96 -15.74 -27.16 -10.47
N ALA A 97 -14.45 -26.84 -10.32
CA ALA A 97 -13.61 -27.43 -9.27
C ALA A 97 -14.14 -27.08 -7.87
N HIS A 98 -14.59 -25.85 -7.64
CA HIS A 98 -15.16 -25.43 -6.36
C HIS A 98 -16.49 -26.15 -6.00
N THR A 99 -17.20 -26.73 -6.96
CA THR A 99 -18.39 -27.55 -6.67
C THR A 99 -18.06 -28.97 -6.23
N GLN A 100 -16.80 -29.41 -6.37
CA GLN A 100 -16.37 -30.73 -5.94
C GLN A 100 -16.26 -30.81 -4.40
N LYS A 101 -16.27 -32.04 -3.88
CA LYS A 101 -16.26 -32.29 -2.43
C LYS A 101 -15.10 -31.62 -1.69
N ASP A 102 -13.92 -31.55 -2.33
CA ASP A 102 -12.69 -31.01 -1.77
C ASP A 102 -12.46 -29.54 -2.16
N GLY A 103 -13.41 -28.92 -2.89
CA GLY A 103 -13.42 -27.49 -3.25
C GLY A 103 -12.39 -27.07 -4.30
N GLY A 104 -11.46 -27.94 -4.68
CA GLY A 104 -10.35 -27.62 -5.60
C GLY A 104 -9.37 -26.57 -5.06
N PRO A 105 -8.35 -26.20 -5.87
CA PRO A 105 -7.40 -25.14 -5.51
C PRO A 105 -8.04 -23.75 -5.62
N ILE A 106 -7.61 -22.83 -4.79
CA ILE A 106 -7.95 -21.40 -4.92
C ILE A 106 -6.97 -20.68 -5.84
N PHE A 107 -7.46 -19.68 -6.59
CA PHE A 107 -6.65 -18.97 -7.59
C PHE A 107 -6.56 -17.47 -7.29
N ILE A 108 -5.37 -16.89 -7.48
CA ILE A 108 -5.14 -15.45 -7.51
C ILE A 108 -4.66 -15.02 -8.91
N GLY A 109 -5.18 -13.91 -9.43
CA GLY A 109 -4.86 -13.45 -10.79
C GLY A 109 -6.02 -13.78 -11.73
N GLY A 110 -5.89 -14.06 -13.07
CA GLY A 110 -4.73 -13.79 -13.94
C GLY A 110 -4.23 -12.37 -14.01
N ASN A 111 -3.21 -12.23 -14.85
CA ASN A 111 -2.58 -10.94 -15.05
C ASN A 111 -2.14 -10.28 -13.74
N CYS A 112 -1.65 -11.05 -12.78
CA CYS A 112 -1.12 -10.51 -11.51
C CYS A 112 0.39 -10.39 -11.55
N LEU A 113 0.94 -9.44 -10.80
CA LEU A 113 2.38 -9.20 -10.77
C LEU A 113 3.10 -10.13 -9.77
N GLY A 114 2.39 -10.65 -8.81
CA GLY A 114 2.91 -11.44 -7.70
C GLY A 114 2.50 -10.86 -6.34
N VAL A 115 3.03 -11.48 -5.30
CA VAL A 115 2.75 -11.17 -3.90
C VAL A 115 4.06 -11.12 -3.12
N VAL A 116 4.19 -10.14 -2.23
CA VAL A 116 5.18 -10.15 -1.15
C VAL A 116 4.47 -10.47 0.15
N SER A 117 4.99 -11.43 0.89
CA SER A 117 4.58 -11.71 2.26
C SER A 117 5.83 -11.74 3.14
N HIS A 118 6.04 -10.68 3.91
CA HIS A 118 7.14 -10.65 4.88
C HIS A 118 6.93 -11.68 6.01
N PRO A 119 5.71 -11.87 6.56
CA PRO A 119 5.47 -12.94 7.53
C PRO A 119 5.71 -14.34 6.97
N GLY A 120 5.44 -14.56 5.68
CA GLY A 120 5.67 -15.83 4.99
C GLY A 120 7.08 -15.98 4.43
N ASN A 121 7.93 -14.97 4.54
CA ASN A 121 9.28 -14.94 3.98
C ASN A 121 9.34 -15.29 2.48
N TYR A 122 8.39 -14.82 1.68
CA TYR A 122 8.42 -15.01 0.23
C TYR A 122 8.04 -13.77 -0.57
N ASP A 123 8.56 -13.72 -1.80
CA ASP A 123 8.37 -12.65 -2.77
C ASP A 123 8.29 -13.24 -4.17
N THR A 124 7.09 -13.24 -4.75
CA THR A 124 6.83 -13.74 -6.10
C THR A 124 6.71 -12.65 -7.15
N ILE A 125 6.94 -11.38 -6.79
CA ILE A 125 6.95 -10.28 -7.75
C ILE A 125 8.06 -10.49 -8.77
N PHE A 126 7.72 -10.47 -10.07
CA PHE A 126 8.69 -10.70 -11.14
C PHE A 126 9.47 -9.42 -11.56
N ILE A 127 9.72 -8.52 -10.60
CA ILE A 127 10.63 -7.37 -10.73
C ILE A 127 11.93 -7.70 -9.99
N PRO A 128 13.11 -7.55 -10.63
CA PRO A 128 14.38 -7.78 -9.96
C PRO A 128 14.54 -6.90 -8.70
N GLU A 129 15.17 -7.46 -7.67
CA GLU A 129 15.39 -6.78 -6.38
C GLU A 129 16.16 -5.45 -6.57
N GLU A 130 17.08 -5.38 -7.52
CA GLU A 130 17.85 -4.16 -7.82
C GLU A 130 16.98 -3.01 -8.34
N LYS A 131 15.82 -3.33 -8.95
CA LYS A 131 14.86 -2.33 -9.45
C LYS A 131 13.78 -1.98 -8.45
N LEU A 132 13.46 -2.90 -7.56
CA LEU A 132 12.46 -2.72 -6.51
C LEU A 132 13.01 -3.29 -5.20
N PRO A 133 14.01 -2.63 -4.60
CA PRO A 133 14.56 -3.08 -3.34
C PRO A 133 13.50 -3.04 -2.25
N LYS A 134 13.42 -4.11 -1.46
CA LYS A 134 12.51 -4.25 -0.33
C LYS A 134 13.30 -4.45 0.95
N GLN A 135 12.82 -3.88 2.03
CA GLN A 135 13.45 -4.12 3.33
C GLN A 135 13.26 -5.60 3.69
N ARG A 136 14.36 -6.26 4.07
CA ARG A 136 14.36 -7.65 4.54
C ARG A 136 14.54 -7.65 6.07
N GLY A 137 14.15 -8.74 6.71
CA GLY A 137 14.29 -8.92 8.15
C GLY A 137 12.98 -8.78 8.94
N SER A 138 13.12 -8.82 10.28
CA SER A 138 12.03 -8.97 11.24
C SER A 138 11.41 -7.65 11.72
N ASN A 139 11.42 -6.60 10.91
CA ASN A 139 10.78 -5.34 11.29
C ASN A 139 9.28 -5.55 11.55
N LYS A 140 8.75 -4.89 12.56
CA LYS A 140 7.31 -4.86 12.80
C LYS A 140 6.63 -4.09 11.67
N ARG A 141 5.80 -4.77 10.90
CA ARG A 141 5.04 -4.22 9.79
C ARG A 141 3.55 -4.28 10.07
N ILE A 142 2.87 -3.18 9.88
CA ILE A 142 1.46 -3.02 10.26
C ILE A 142 0.54 -2.75 9.07
N ALA A 143 1.10 -2.65 7.88
CA ALA A 143 0.36 -2.28 6.69
C ALA A 143 0.24 -3.44 5.70
N ALA A 144 -0.85 -3.46 4.95
CA ALA A 144 -1.03 -4.27 3.75
C ALA A 144 -1.42 -3.38 2.58
N PHE A 145 -0.89 -3.70 1.39
CA PHE A 145 -1.19 -2.98 0.16
C PHE A 145 -1.75 -3.95 -0.87
N VAL A 146 -3.03 -3.78 -1.18
CA VAL A 146 -3.79 -4.57 -2.16
C VAL A 146 -4.01 -3.75 -3.40
N SER A 147 -3.66 -4.28 -4.57
CA SER A 147 -3.84 -3.55 -5.83
C SER A 147 -4.30 -4.48 -6.94
N GLN A 148 -5.33 -4.07 -7.65
CA GLN A 148 -5.74 -4.75 -8.88
C GLN A 148 -4.66 -4.59 -9.97
N SER A 149 -4.02 -3.42 -10.05
CA SER A 149 -2.93 -3.15 -10.99
C SER A 149 -1.56 -3.47 -10.40
N GLY A 150 -0.80 -4.34 -11.10
CA GLY A 150 0.58 -4.62 -10.75
C GLY A 150 1.50 -3.40 -10.89
N ALA A 151 1.32 -2.61 -11.95
CA ALA A 151 2.11 -1.40 -12.19
C ALA A 151 1.87 -0.36 -11.09
N PHE A 152 0.63 -0.22 -10.61
CA PHE A 152 0.31 0.70 -9.53
C PHE A 152 1.03 0.32 -8.23
N VAL A 153 0.95 -0.95 -7.82
CA VAL A 153 1.54 -1.38 -6.55
C VAL A 153 3.07 -1.23 -6.54
N ILE A 154 3.77 -1.61 -7.62
CA ILE A 154 5.25 -1.52 -7.64
C ILE A 154 5.74 -0.07 -7.70
N THR A 155 5.06 0.80 -8.46
CA THR A 155 5.46 2.21 -8.55
C THR A 155 5.26 2.94 -7.22
N ARG A 156 4.20 2.63 -6.45
CA ARG A 156 3.98 3.21 -5.12
C ARG A 156 4.90 2.61 -4.07
N THR A 157 5.14 1.31 -4.11
CA THR A 157 6.13 0.66 -3.23
C THR A 157 7.52 1.26 -3.45
N SER A 158 7.92 1.50 -4.70
CA SER A 158 9.20 2.15 -5.02
C SER A 158 9.26 3.61 -4.54
N LYS A 159 8.17 4.36 -4.68
CA LYS A 159 8.09 5.78 -4.28
C LYS A 159 8.04 5.97 -2.77
N LEU A 160 7.46 5.02 -2.05
CA LEU A 160 7.21 5.09 -0.62
C LEU A 160 7.88 3.92 0.14
N PRO A 161 9.20 3.74 0.04
CA PRO A 161 9.89 2.59 0.64
C PRO A 161 9.77 2.58 2.18
N ILE A 162 9.48 3.73 2.77
CA ILE A 162 9.33 3.92 4.21
C ILE A 162 8.08 3.24 4.78
N LEU A 163 7.07 2.94 3.95
CA LEU A 163 5.84 2.29 4.40
C LEU A 163 6.03 0.80 4.67
N ASP A 164 6.96 0.16 3.98
CA ASP A 164 7.39 -1.24 4.17
C ASP A 164 6.23 -2.19 4.56
N PRO A 165 5.21 -2.39 3.70
CA PRO A 165 4.04 -3.18 4.06
C PRO A 165 4.37 -4.64 4.37
N ALA A 166 3.68 -5.25 5.34
CA ALA A 166 3.78 -6.68 5.64
C ALA A 166 3.37 -7.55 4.44
N TYR A 167 2.35 -7.07 3.74
CA TYR A 167 1.83 -7.73 2.54
C TYR A 167 1.71 -6.73 1.39
N ILE A 168 2.22 -7.12 0.22
CA ILE A 168 2.01 -6.41 -1.05
C ILE A 168 1.36 -7.41 -2.00
N LEU A 169 0.12 -7.17 -2.41
CA LEU A 169 -0.66 -8.10 -3.20
C LEU A 169 -1.11 -7.46 -4.51
N SER A 170 -0.65 -8.02 -5.62
CA SER A 170 -1.22 -7.72 -6.95
C SER A 170 -2.27 -8.78 -7.26
N ILE A 171 -3.55 -8.41 -7.28
CA ILE A 171 -4.66 -9.36 -7.44
C ILE A 171 -5.08 -9.60 -8.87
N GLY A 172 -4.67 -8.73 -9.82
CA GLY A 172 -4.94 -8.90 -11.25
C GLY A 172 -6.43 -8.93 -11.60
N ASN A 173 -6.82 -9.85 -12.48
CA ASN A 173 -8.17 -9.93 -13.05
C ASN A 173 -9.23 -10.48 -12.08
N GLN A 174 -8.84 -10.96 -10.89
CA GLN A 174 -9.77 -11.52 -9.90
C GLN A 174 -10.61 -12.69 -10.45
N ASN A 175 -9.96 -13.64 -11.11
CA ASN A 175 -10.65 -14.78 -11.71
C ASN A 175 -11.29 -15.74 -10.68
N ASP A 176 -10.83 -15.69 -9.41
CA ASP A 176 -11.35 -16.44 -8.28
C ASP A 176 -11.30 -15.57 -7.01
N LEU A 177 -10.14 -15.53 -6.31
CA LEU A 177 -10.00 -14.63 -5.17
C LEU A 177 -10.19 -13.17 -5.58
N THR A 178 -11.07 -12.50 -4.86
CA THR A 178 -11.46 -11.11 -5.09
C THR A 178 -10.84 -10.17 -4.07
N SER A 179 -11.00 -8.88 -4.30
CA SER A 179 -10.59 -7.86 -3.33
C SER A 179 -11.31 -8.01 -1.98
N GLY A 180 -12.57 -8.44 -2.00
CA GLY A 180 -13.35 -8.68 -0.79
C GLY A 180 -12.80 -9.84 0.05
N ASP A 181 -12.41 -10.94 -0.58
CA ASP A 181 -11.80 -12.10 0.08
C ASP A 181 -10.48 -11.72 0.73
N ILE A 182 -9.61 -11.04 -0.03
CA ILE A 182 -8.31 -10.59 0.46
C ILE A 182 -8.44 -9.62 1.65
N VAL A 183 -9.35 -8.65 1.56
CA VAL A 183 -9.54 -7.70 2.66
C VAL A 183 -10.18 -8.37 3.88
N SER A 184 -11.05 -9.36 3.68
CA SER A 184 -11.61 -10.18 4.78
C SER A 184 -10.51 -10.97 5.50
N PHE A 185 -9.54 -11.52 4.75
CA PHE A 185 -8.37 -12.16 5.34
C PHE A 185 -7.51 -11.15 6.12
N LEU A 186 -7.17 -10.01 5.53
CA LEU A 186 -6.35 -8.98 6.17
C LEU A 186 -7.05 -8.36 7.41
N GLU A 187 -8.37 -8.30 7.38
CA GLU A 187 -9.18 -7.87 8.51
C GLU A 187 -9.00 -8.77 9.72
N SER A 188 -8.85 -10.09 9.50
CA SER A 188 -8.66 -11.08 10.57
C SER A 188 -7.28 -11.02 11.23
N LEU A 189 -6.27 -10.41 10.59
CA LEU A 189 -4.89 -10.37 11.08
C LEU A 189 -4.70 -9.24 12.10
N ASP A 190 -4.42 -9.57 13.36
CA ASP A 190 -4.27 -8.58 14.43
C ASP A 190 -3.07 -7.64 14.23
N ASP A 191 -2.00 -8.10 13.58
CA ASP A 191 -0.81 -7.27 13.32
C ASP A 191 -1.03 -6.23 12.22
N ILE A 192 -2.00 -6.41 11.33
CA ILE A 192 -2.34 -5.44 10.30
C ILE A 192 -3.26 -4.36 10.88
N LYS A 193 -2.82 -3.11 10.81
CA LYS A 193 -3.53 -1.93 11.29
C LYS A 193 -3.98 -1.00 10.16
N VAL A 194 -3.30 -1.07 9.01
CA VAL A 194 -3.58 -0.22 7.85
C VAL A 194 -3.71 -1.09 6.60
N ILE A 195 -4.77 -0.89 5.84
CA ILE A 195 -5.01 -1.58 4.56
C ILE A 195 -5.17 -0.52 3.48
N ALA A 196 -4.25 -0.47 2.53
CA ALA A 196 -4.35 0.39 1.35
C ALA A 196 -4.85 -0.43 0.15
N ILE A 197 -5.81 0.11 -0.60
CA ILE A 197 -6.52 -0.63 -1.65
C ILE A 197 -6.62 0.22 -2.91
N TYR A 198 -6.19 -0.32 -4.05
CA TYR A 198 -6.40 0.24 -5.38
C TYR A 198 -7.27 -0.68 -6.22
N MET A 199 -8.38 -0.16 -6.74
CA MET A 199 -9.33 -0.94 -7.55
C MET A 199 -9.69 -0.23 -8.86
N GLU A 200 -9.83 -1.03 -9.92
CA GLU A 200 -10.28 -0.60 -11.24
C GLU A 200 -11.73 -1.04 -11.52
N GLY A 201 -12.10 -2.22 -11.05
CA GLY A 201 -13.45 -2.78 -11.22
C GLY A 201 -13.69 -3.96 -10.29
N PHE A 202 -14.91 -4.47 -10.33
CA PHE A 202 -15.38 -5.58 -9.50
C PHE A 202 -16.06 -6.64 -10.37
N ASN A 203 -16.01 -7.89 -9.93
CA ASN A 203 -16.93 -8.90 -10.40
C ASN A 203 -18.33 -8.69 -9.76
N ASP A 204 -19.31 -9.46 -10.19
CA ASP A 204 -20.67 -9.32 -9.65
C ASP A 204 -20.69 -9.60 -8.14
N LEU A 205 -21.30 -8.70 -7.38
CA LEU A 205 -21.40 -8.69 -5.92
C LEU A 205 -20.10 -8.46 -5.13
N ASP A 206 -18.92 -8.49 -5.74
CA ASP A 206 -17.64 -8.30 -5.04
C ASP A 206 -17.51 -6.93 -4.35
N GLY A 207 -18.05 -5.89 -4.96
CA GLY A 207 -18.08 -4.56 -4.33
C GLY A 207 -18.81 -4.56 -2.99
N LEU A 208 -19.87 -5.37 -2.86
CA LEU A 208 -20.61 -5.52 -1.60
C LEU A 208 -19.77 -6.28 -0.55
N LEU A 209 -19.13 -7.37 -0.95
CA LEU A 209 -18.24 -8.14 -0.08
C LEU A 209 -17.08 -7.28 0.41
N LEU A 210 -16.46 -6.51 -0.49
CA LEU A 210 -15.39 -5.56 -0.13
C LEU A 210 -15.87 -4.53 0.90
N CYS A 211 -17.04 -3.91 0.70
CA CYS A 211 -17.59 -2.94 1.64
C CYS A 211 -17.88 -3.58 3.02
N GLN A 212 -18.34 -4.83 3.06
CA GLN A 212 -18.53 -5.57 4.31
C GLN A 212 -17.20 -5.82 5.03
N ALA A 213 -16.16 -6.24 4.30
CA ALA A 213 -14.82 -6.47 4.83
C ALA A 213 -14.18 -5.16 5.34
N ILE A 214 -14.30 -4.05 4.59
CA ILE A 214 -13.84 -2.73 5.02
C ILE A 214 -14.54 -2.32 6.31
N LYS A 215 -15.87 -2.43 6.37
CA LYS A 215 -16.64 -2.09 7.57
C LYS A 215 -16.23 -2.91 8.79
N ALA A 216 -15.94 -4.20 8.61
CA ALA A 216 -15.45 -5.07 9.67
C ALA A 216 -14.05 -4.64 10.12
N ALA A 217 -13.13 -4.34 9.20
CA ALA A 217 -11.80 -3.86 9.49
C ALA A 217 -11.81 -2.53 10.28
N VAL A 218 -12.63 -1.57 9.84
CA VAL A 218 -12.77 -0.26 10.51
C VAL A 218 -13.36 -0.42 11.90
N LYS A 219 -14.34 -1.30 12.10
CA LYS A 219 -14.90 -1.60 13.43
C LYS A 219 -13.88 -2.20 14.40
N LYS A 220 -12.86 -2.91 13.89
CA LYS A 220 -11.72 -3.41 14.67
C LYS A 220 -10.63 -2.35 14.90
N GLY A 221 -10.86 -1.11 14.45
CA GLY A 221 -9.93 0.02 14.61
C GLY A 221 -8.83 0.07 13.56
N LYS A 222 -8.93 -0.72 12.48
CA LYS A 222 -7.99 -0.63 11.35
C LYS A 222 -8.33 0.58 10.49
N GLN A 223 -7.30 1.19 9.91
CA GLN A 223 -7.47 2.28 8.95
C GLN A 223 -7.45 1.71 7.53
N VAL A 224 -8.41 2.11 6.71
CA VAL A 224 -8.50 1.67 5.32
C VAL A 224 -8.40 2.88 4.41
N VAL A 225 -7.44 2.86 3.48
CA VAL A 225 -7.25 3.88 2.45
C VAL A 225 -7.64 3.26 1.11
N PHE A 226 -8.51 3.93 0.37
CA PHE A 226 -9.06 3.38 -0.86
C PHE A 226 -8.93 4.35 -2.03
N TYR A 227 -8.57 3.84 -3.19
CA TYR A 227 -8.61 4.57 -4.45
C TYR A 227 -9.34 3.76 -5.52
N LYS A 228 -10.34 4.38 -6.14
CA LYS A 228 -11.08 3.82 -7.29
C LYS A 228 -10.63 4.49 -8.58
N ALA A 229 -10.07 3.73 -9.50
CA ALA A 229 -9.80 4.21 -10.86
C ALA A 229 -11.11 4.34 -11.68
N GLY A 230 -11.07 5.17 -12.70
CA GLY A 230 -12.22 5.40 -13.58
C GLY A 230 -13.21 6.45 -13.05
N ARG A 231 -12.70 7.50 -12.40
CA ARG A 231 -13.49 8.62 -11.87
C ARG A 231 -14.14 9.46 -12.97
N THR A 232 -13.43 9.67 -14.08
CA THR A 232 -13.93 10.42 -15.24
C THR A 232 -14.41 9.48 -16.34
N PRO A 233 -15.24 9.93 -17.29
CA PRO A 233 -15.61 9.11 -18.44
C PRO A 233 -14.40 8.58 -19.22
N GLU A 234 -13.36 9.37 -19.39
CA GLU A 234 -12.12 8.98 -20.06
C GLU A 234 -11.36 7.92 -19.23
N GLY A 235 -11.25 8.12 -17.92
CA GLY A 235 -10.67 7.15 -17.01
C GLY A 235 -11.45 5.84 -16.97
N LYS A 236 -12.79 5.90 -16.98
CA LYS A 236 -13.66 4.72 -17.08
C LYS A 236 -13.43 3.95 -18.37
N ASN A 237 -13.31 4.65 -19.51
CA ASN A 237 -13.01 4.03 -20.78
C ASN A 237 -11.61 3.38 -20.79
N ALA A 238 -10.63 4.01 -20.16
CA ALA A 238 -9.30 3.44 -20.04
C ALA A 238 -9.29 2.16 -19.19
N THR A 239 -10.00 2.12 -18.06
CA THR A 239 -10.09 0.92 -17.20
C THR A 239 -10.88 -0.20 -17.85
N SER A 240 -11.96 0.09 -18.56
CA SER A 240 -12.77 -0.92 -19.25
C SER A 240 -12.04 -1.62 -20.40
N GLY A 241 -11.00 -1.00 -20.95
CA GLY A 241 -10.12 -1.60 -21.96
C GLY A 241 -9.01 -2.49 -21.41
N HIS A 242 -8.75 -2.44 -20.11
CA HIS A 242 -7.62 -3.10 -19.45
C HIS A 242 -7.99 -4.23 -18.47
N THR A 243 -9.24 -4.33 -18.05
CA THR A 243 -9.66 -5.33 -17.05
C THR A 243 -10.90 -6.08 -17.51
N ALA A 244 -10.94 -7.38 -17.22
CA ALA A 244 -12.11 -8.23 -17.45
C ALA A 244 -13.29 -7.85 -16.53
N SER A 245 -13.03 -7.07 -15.46
CA SER A 245 -14.03 -6.61 -14.53
C SER A 245 -14.84 -5.43 -15.07
N VAL A 246 -16.13 -5.42 -14.79
CA VAL A 246 -17.03 -4.32 -15.18
C VAL A 246 -16.63 -3.07 -14.39
N ALA A 247 -16.24 -1.99 -15.09
CA ALA A 247 -16.04 -0.69 -14.48
C ALA A 247 -17.36 -0.19 -13.92
N GLY A 248 -17.62 -0.42 -12.63
CA GLY A 248 -18.80 0.04 -11.93
C GLY A 248 -18.95 1.57 -11.94
N ASP A 249 -20.11 2.05 -11.47
CA ASP A 249 -20.31 3.48 -11.26
C ASP A 249 -19.36 4.00 -10.16
N TYR A 250 -18.57 5.04 -10.49
CA TYR A 250 -17.58 5.60 -9.57
C TYR A 250 -18.26 6.15 -8.30
N MET A 251 -19.32 6.95 -8.47
CA MET A 251 -20.01 7.62 -7.35
C MET A 251 -20.67 6.61 -6.39
N VAL A 252 -21.26 5.55 -6.95
CA VAL A 252 -21.84 4.46 -6.13
C VAL A 252 -20.74 3.76 -5.34
N CYS A 253 -19.63 3.42 -5.98
CA CYS A 253 -18.50 2.77 -5.32
C CYS A 253 -17.92 3.66 -4.21
N GLU A 254 -17.60 4.93 -4.54
CA GLU A 254 -17.08 5.90 -3.59
C GLU A 254 -17.99 6.06 -2.36
N SER A 255 -19.28 6.28 -2.58
CA SER A 255 -20.26 6.45 -1.51
C SER A 255 -20.36 5.22 -0.62
N CYS A 256 -20.40 4.02 -1.20
CA CYS A 256 -20.48 2.77 -0.44
C CYS A 256 -19.21 2.50 0.37
N VAL A 257 -18.02 2.72 -0.21
CA VAL A 257 -16.74 2.51 0.45
C VAL A 257 -16.52 3.55 1.56
N HIS A 258 -16.87 4.81 1.31
CA HIS A 258 -16.85 5.86 2.33
C HIS A 258 -17.81 5.54 3.48
N GLN A 259 -19.05 5.09 3.18
CA GLN A 259 -20.02 4.65 4.20
C GLN A 259 -19.53 3.43 4.99
N ALA A 260 -18.69 2.57 4.39
CA ALA A 260 -18.05 1.46 5.09
C ALA A 260 -16.94 1.93 6.06
N GLY A 261 -16.50 3.20 5.96
CA GLY A 261 -15.55 3.85 6.86
C GLY A 261 -14.13 3.97 6.31
N ALA A 262 -13.91 3.73 5.02
CA ALA A 262 -12.60 3.96 4.41
C ALA A 262 -12.38 5.44 4.09
N MET A 263 -11.12 5.85 4.10
CA MET A 263 -10.65 7.11 3.54
C MET A 263 -10.52 6.96 2.03
N VAL A 264 -11.38 7.60 1.26
CA VAL A 264 -11.36 7.52 -0.20
C VAL A 264 -10.52 8.67 -0.76
N ALA A 265 -9.50 8.33 -1.54
CA ALA A 265 -8.62 9.30 -2.16
C ALA A 265 -9.12 9.73 -3.55
N ASP A 266 -9.04 11.02 -3.86
CA ASP A 266 -9.45 11.62 -5.14
C ASP A 266 -8.41 11.49 -6.25
N ASN A 267 -7.14 11.36 -5.87
CA ASN A 267 -6.02 11.26 -6.79
C ASN A 267 -4.88 10.45 -6.17
N PHE A 268 -3.85 10.17 -6.98
CA PHE A 268 -2.73 9.33 -6.53
C PHE A 268 -1.91 9.96 -5.41
N THR A 269 -1.71 11.28 -5.44
CA THR A 269 -0.96 11.98 -4.38
C THR A 269 -1.70 11.88 -3.05
N GLN A 270 -2.99 12.16 -3.05
CA GLN A 270 -3.82 12.02 -1.84
C GLN A 270 -3.85 10.57 -1.31
N PHE A 271 -3.90 9.56 -2.21
CA PHE A 271 -3.79 8.17 -1.79
C PHE A 271 -2.46 7.88 -1.09
N GLU A 272 -1.35 8.36 -1.66
CA GLU A 272 -0.02 8.21 -1.10
C GLU A 272 0.10 8.89 0.27
N ASP A 273 -0.39 10.12 0.38
CA ASP A 273 -0.37 10.90 1.63
C ASP A 273 -1.24 10.26 2.72
N LEU A 274 -2.47 9.86 2.38
CA LEU A 274 -3.37 9.18 3.32
C LEU A 274 -2.77 7.84 3.79
N PHE A 275 -2.16 7.07 2.89
CA PHE A 275 -1.50 5.82 3.26
C PHE A 275 -0.32 6.06 4.20
N ALA A 276 0.54 7.06 3.88
CA ALA A 276 1.66 7.43 4.73
C ALA A 276 1.19 7.92 6.11
N LEU A 277 0.19 8.77 6.15
CA LEU A 277 -0.41 9.27 7.39
C LEU A 277 -1.03 8.12 8.21
N ALA A 278 -1.80 7.25 7.58
CA ALA A 278 -2.41 6.11 8.25
C ALA A 278 -1.36 5.23 8.94
N VAL A 279 -0.26 4.91 8.25
CA VAL A 279 0.84 4.11 8.82
C VAL A 279 1.56 4.85 9.95
N ARG A 280 1.77 6.16 9.83
CA ARG A 280 2.50 6.96 10.83
C ARG A 280 1.67 7.34 12.04
N MET A 281 0.36 7.45 11.86
CA MET A 281 -0.55 7.98 12.86
C MET A 281 -1.43 6.91 13.54
N HIS A 282 -1.34 5.63 13.17
CA HIS A 282 -2.25 4.58 13.67
C HIS A 282 -2.29 4.44 15.20
N GLU A 283 -1.20 4.76 15.90
CA GLU A 283 -1.13 4.77 17.37
C GLU A 283 -1.44 6.14 17.99
N LYS A 284 -1.62 7.18 17.17
CA LYS A 284 -1.90 8.52 17.64
C LYS A 284 -3.40 8.73 17.80
N LYS A 285 -3.77 9.43 18.87
CA LYS A 285 -5.14 9.88 19.08
C LYS A 285 -5.15 11.41 19.04
N VAL A 286 -5.81 11.95 18.02
CA VAL A 286 -6.10 13.37 17.92
C VAL A 286 -7.54 13.55 18.40
N SER A 287 -7.73 14.26 19.52
CA SER A 287 -9.03 14.39 20.19
C SER A 287 -9.73 15.71 19.93
N GLY A 288 -9.12 16.61 19.17
CA GLY A 288 -9.66 17.93 18.85
C GLY A 288 -9.26 18.40 17.47
N ASN A 289 -9.52 19.66 17.19
CA ASN A 289 -9.29 20.29 15.88
C ASN A 289 -8.43 21.55 15.94
N ARG A 290 -7.68 21.77 17.04
CA ARG A 290 -6.82 22.95 17.24
C ARG A 290 -5.40 22.63 16.75
N LEU A 291 -4.97 23.30 15.70
CA LEU A 291 -3.65 23.11 15.09
C LEU A 291 -2.65 24.20 15.49
N ALA A 292 -1.43 23.80 15.76
CA ALA A 292 -0.26 24.65 15.69
C ALA A 292 0.42 24.48 14.33
N ALA A 293 0.72 25.54 13.65
CA ALA A 293 1.41 25.54 12.37
C ALA A 293 2.73 26.30 12.50
N ILE A 294 3.82 25.65 12.09
CA ILE A 294 5.18 26.16 12.23
C ILE A 294 5.91 25.98 10.90
N SER A 295 6.61 27.00 10.44
CA SER A 295 7.51 26.87 9.29
C SER A 295 8.71 27.79 9.40
N GLY A 296 9.85 27.37 8.85
CA GLY A 296 11.01 28.21 8.63
C GLY A 296 10.82 29.25 7.49
N ALA A 297 9.68 29.19 6.80
CA ALA A 297 9.36 30.05 5.65
C ALA A 297 7.95 30.64 5.78
N GLY A 298 7.84 31.96 5.76
CA GLY A 298 6.58 32.68 5.98
C GLY A 298 5.47 32.29 5.00
N PHE A 299 5.78 32.02 3.74
CA PHE A 299 4.79 31.62 2.74
C PHE A 299 4.14 30.25 3.08
N GLU A 300 4.89 29.32 3.66
CA GLU A 300 4.33 28.04 4.11
C GLU A 300 3.42 28.21 5.31
N ALA A 301 3.81 29.05 6.28
CA ALA A 301 2.97 29.38 7.43
C ALA A 301 1.62 29.97 6.98
N VAL A 302 1.62 30.85 5.98
CA VAL A 302 0.40 31.39 5.34
C VAL A 302 -0.38 30.25 4.66
N GLY A 303 0.29 29.42 3.86
CA GLY A 303 -0.36 28.31 3.16
C GLY A 303 -1.00 27.31 4.11
N MET A 304 -0.39 27.02 5.26
CA MET A 304 -0.98 26.18 6.30
C MET A 304 -2.27 26.80 6.85
N ALA A 305 -2.27 28.10 7.11
CA ALA A 305 -3.46 28.81 7.61
C ALA A 305 -4.58 28.88 6.56
N ASP A 306 -4.26 29.08 5.29
CA ASP A 306 -5.24 29.13 4.20
C ASP A 306 -5.91 27.76 3.96
N ASN A 307 -5.24 26.66 4.32
CA ASN A 307 -5.74 25.31 4.16
C ASN A 307 -6.31 24.70 5.47
N ILE A 308 -6.61 25.51 6.48
CA ILE A 308 -7.14 25.00 7.77
C ILE A 308 -8.61 24.57 7.69
N GLN A 309 -9.30 24.93 6.62
CA GLN A 309 -10.70 24.61 6.37
C GLN A 309 -10.87 24.14 4.92
N GLY A 310 -11.76 23.17 4.73
CA GLY A 310 -12.19 22.68 3.44
C GLY A 310 -13.65 22.32 3.47
N ASP A 311 -14.17 21.77 2.40
CA ASP A 311 -15.59 21.41 2.29
C ASP A 311 -16.00 20.34 3.33
N ASP A 312 -15.10 19.40 3.63
CA ASP A 312 -15.35 18.23 4.49
C ASP A 312 -14.65 18.30 5.85
N TYR A 313 -13.89 19.36 6.13
CA TYR A 313 -13.17 19.50 7.40
C TYR A 313 -13.08 20.94 7.89
N HIS A 314 -13.02 21.10 9.19
CA HIS A 314 -12.87 22.40 9.85
C HIS A 314 -11.91 22.27 11.02
N MET A 315 -10.70 22.77 10.82
CA MET A 315 -9.70 22.92 11.87
C MET A 315 -9.68 24.37 12.38
N LYS A 316 -9.00 24.61 13.48
CA LYS A 316 -8.82 25.94 14.06
C LYS A 316 -7.35 26.15 14.39
N MET A 317 -6.86 27.36 14.18
CA MET A 317 -5.57 27.74 14.74
C MET A 317 -5.66 27.77 16.27
N ALA A 318 -4.77 26.99 16.92
CA ALA A 318 -4.68 26.97 18.37
C ALA A 318 -4.25 28.34 18.91
N ILE A 319 -4.81 28.75 20.03
CA ILE A 319 -4.29 29.86 20.82
C ILE A 319 -3.38 29.24 21.87
N PHE A 320 -2.08 29.51 21.80
CA PHE A 320 -1.11 28.95 22.72
C PHE A 320 -1.36 29.41 24.14
N SER A 321 -1.12 28.53 25.12
CA SER A 321 -1.17 28.93 26.52
C SER A 321 -0.07 29.92 26.88
N ASP A 322 -0.29 30.78 27.87
CA ASP A 322 0.70 31.76 28.33
C ASP A 322 2.02 31.08 28.67
N HIS A 323 1.97 29.91 29.31
CA HIS A 323 3.14 29.11 29.63
C HIS A 323 3.95 28.65 28.41
N SER A 324 3.25 28.25 27.34
CA SER A 324 3.93 27.89 26.10
C SER A 324 4.53 29.11 25.42
N VAL A 325 3.83 30.25 25.44
CA VAL A 325 4.34 31.50 24.89
C VAL A 325 5.62 31.90 25.57
N GLU A 326 5.68 31.94 26.93
CA GLU A 326 6.88 32.28 27.71
C GLU A 326 8.06 31.36 27.37
N LYS A 327 7.81 30.05 27.23
CA LYS A 327 8.86 29.10 26.85
C LYS A 327 9.36 29.31 25.42
N LEU A 328 8.46 29.55 24.48
CA LEU A 328 8.80 29.81 23.10
C LEU A 328 9.61 31.08 22.95
N GLU A 329 9.20 32.17 23.61
CA GLU A 329 9.98 33.43 23.65
C GLU A 329 11.38 33.22 24.22
N THR A 330 11.51 32.40 25.27
CA THR A 330 12.80 32.08 25.89
C THR A 330 13.73 31.37 24.92
N ILE A 331 13.28 30.29 24.29
CA ILE A 331 14.13 29.52 23.35
C ILE A 331 14.44 30.29 22.05
N ILE A 332 13.53 31.14 21.58
CA ILE A 332 13.76 32.00 20.42
C ILE A 332 14.86 33.02 20.77
N LYS A 333 14.84 33.62 21.94
CA LYS A 333 15.87 34.55 22.44
C LYS A 333 17.22 33.87 22.64
N GLU A 334 17.24 32.66 23.20
CA GLU A 334 18.48 31.88 23.35
C GLU A 334 19.13 31.55 22.00
N ASN A 335 18.33 31.36 20.97
CA ASN A 335 18.78 31.15 19.59
C ASN A 335 19.02 32.48 18.83
N ARG A 336 18.90 33.65 19.46
CA ARG A 336 19.11 34.99 18.88
C ARG A 336 18.19 35.32 17.71
N LEU A 337 16.97 34.82 17.76
CA LEU A 337 15.93 35.03 16.75
C LEU A 337 14.80 35.96 17.23
N ASP A 338 14.90 36.50 18.45
CA ASP A 338 13.90 37.34 19.09
C ASP A 338 13.59 38.65 18.35
N SER A 339 14.51 39.12 17.52
CA SER A 339 14.26 40.27 16.65
C SER A 339 13.61 39.95 15.29
N LEU A 340 13.45 38.65 14.99
CA LEU A 340 13.00 38.15 13.68
C LEU A 340 11.73 37.30 13.77
N VAL A 341 11.42 36.77 14.96
CA VAL A 341 10.34 35.78 15.16
C VAL A 341 9.35 36.28 16.20
N ASP A 342 8.10 36.38 15.83
CA ASP A 342 6.98 36.64 16.74
C ASP A 342 6.34 35.31 17.16
N VAL A 343 6.08 35.12 18.43
CA VAL A 343 5.34 33.96 18.95
C VAL A 343 3.84 34.14 18.68
N LYS A 344 3.38 33.57 17.59
CA LYS A 344 1.98 33.56 17.17
C LYS A 344 1.67 32.28 16.40
N ASN A 345 0.43 32.00 16.11
CA ASN A 345 0.03 30.84 15.29
C ASN A 345 -0.76 31.30 14.05
N PRO A 346 -0.30 31.04 12.81
CA PRO A 346 0.89 30.25 12.44
C PRO A 346 2.19 30.98 12.81
N MET A 347 3.24 30.22 13.14
CA MET A 347 4.54 30.76 13.55
C MET A 347 5.57 30.60 12.43
N ASP A 348 6.05 31.72 11.92
CA ASP A 348 7.22 31.78 11.05
C ASP A 348 8.47 31.87 11.95
N ILE A 349 9.24 30.80 12.00
CA ILE A 349 10.42 30.67 12.89
C ILE A 349 11.72 31.09 12.21
N ASN A 350 11.65 31.68 11.01
CA ASN A 350 12.77 32.14 10.21
C ASN A 350 13.67 30.99 9.66
N PRO A 351 14.22 31.11 8.44
CA PRO A 351 15.14 30.12 7.86
C PRO A 351 16.43 29.86 8.69
N GLY A 352 16.74 30.71 9.64
CA GLY A 352 17.87 30.52 10.57
C GLY A 352 17.61 29.47 11.67
N ALA A 353 16.39 28.99 11.81
CA ALA A 353 16.06 27.95 12.78
C ALA A 353 16.65 26.59 12.36
N ASN A 354 17.45 26.00 13.22
CA ASN A 354 18.07 24.69 13.02
C ASN A 354 17.17 23.53 13.51
N ASP A 355 17.59 22.31 13.26
CA ASP A 355 16.87 21.06 13.66
C ASP A 355 16.53 21.04 15.14
N THR A 356 17.47 21.47 15.99
CA THR A 356 17.28 21.48 17.45
C THR A 356 16.16 22.42 17.85
N LEU A 357 16.13 23.63 17.31
CA LEU A 357 15.08 24.60 17.60
C LEU A 357 13.70 24.12 17.14
N HIS A 358 13.60 23.53 15.94
CA HIS A 358 12.36 22.90 15.47
C HIS A 358 11.86 21.81 16.44
N ALA A 359 12.77 20.96 16.92
CA ALA A 359 12.43 19.89 17.85
C ALA A 359 12.00 20.42 19.23
N GLU A 360 12.62 21.48 19.71
CA GLU A 360 12.26 22.12 21.00
C GLU A 360 10.90 22.82 20.91
N ILE A 361 10.63 23.56 19.85
CA ILE A 361 9.32 24.17 19.60
C ILE A 361 8.25 23.08 19.55
N ALA A 362 8.49 22.00 18.78
CA ALA A 362 7.55 20.89 18.69
C ALA A 362 7.26 20.25 20.06
N LYS A 363 8.26 20.08 20.92
CA LYS A 363 8.09 19.54 22.28
C LYS A 363 7.23 20.46 23.16
N ILE A 364 7.48 21.78 23.11
CA ILE A 364 6.69 22.76 23.87
C ILE A 364 5.23 22.71 23.45
N LEU A 365 4.96 22.77 22.15
CA LEU A 365 3.62 22.78 21.63
C LEU A 365 2.88 21.43 21.77
N ASN A 366 3.62 20.33 21.75
CA ASN A 366 3.02 19.00 22.03
C ASN A 366 2.59 18.83 23.50
N ALA A 367 3.14 19.64 24.40
CA ALA A 367 2.77 19.67 25.81
C ALA A 367 1.70 20.73 26.13
N ASP A 368 1.30 21.56 25.17
CA ASP A 368 0.29 22.59 25.35
C ASP A 368 -1.12 22.00 25.26
N GLU A 369 -1.92 22.18 26.33
CA GLU A 369 -3.30 21.68 26.40
C GLU A 369 -4.26 22.31 25.38
N ASN A 370 -3.87 23.43 24.79
CA ASN A 370 -4.63 24.11 23.73
C ASN A 370 -4.30 23.61 22.33
N VAL A 371 -3.34 22.67 22.17
CA VAL A 371 -2.89 22.15 20.88
C VAL A 371 -3.28 20.68 20.75
N ASP A 372 -4.06 20.35 19.73
CA ASP A 372 -4.47 18.97 19.43
C ASP A 372 -3.60 18.31 18.35
N GLY A 373 -2.97 19.13 17.51
CA GLY A 373 -2.06 18.67 16.44
C GLY A 373 -1.08 19.74 16.04
N ILE A 374 0.08 19.32 15.51
CA ILE A 374 1.14 20.22 15.06
C ILE A 374 1.48 19.88 13.61
N VAL A 375 1.56 20.91 12.76
CA VAL A 375 2.07 20.81 11.40
C VAL A 375 3.37 21.62 11.32
N ILE A 376 4.44 20.99 10.87
CA ILE A 376 5.76 21.60 10.75
C ILE A 376 6.19 21.54 9.29
N GLY A 377 6.36 22.71 8.68
CA GLY A 377 7.02 22.88 7.37
C GLY A 377 8.55 22.91 7.58
N LEU A 378 9.24 22.06 6.86
CA LEU A 378 10.70 21.99 6.88
C LEU A 378 11.22 22.39 5.49
N ASP A 379 12.01 23.46 5.42
CA ASP A 379 12.70 23.86 4.20
C ASP A 379 14.05 23.14 4.08
N PRO A 380 14.16 22.10 3.22
CA PRO A 380 15.40 21.34 3.06
C PRO A 380 16.53 22.16 2.42
N LEU A 381 16.25 23.35 1.89
CA LEU A 381 17.23 24.23 1.29
C LEU A 381 17.79 25.26 2.29
N SER A 382 17.24 25.30 3.50
CA SER A 382 17.76 26.17 4.56
C SER A 382 19.17 25.74 4.97
N GLN A 383 20.09 26.73 5.05
CA GLN A 383 21.46 26.49 5.51
C GLN A 383 21.56 26.05 6.98
N ALA A 384 20.53 26.31 7.76
CA ALA A 384 20.49 25.93 9.18
C ALA A 384 20.10 24.46 9.40
N MET A 385 19.50 23.82 8.38
CA MET A 385 19.01 22.43 8.43
C MET A 385 20.12 21.45 8.04
N LYS A 386 20.34 20.42 8.87
CA LYS A 386 21.30 19.36 8.59
C LYS A 386 20.64 18.19 7.87
N ASN A 387 20.59 18.25 6.56
CA ASN A 387 19.92 17.28 5.70
C ASN A 387 20.81 16.67 4.62
N LEU A 388 22.09 17.02 4.59
CA LEU A 388 23.09 16.43 3.71
C LEU A 388 23.87 15.33 4.42
N PRO A 389 24.44 14.34 3.70
CA PRO A 389 25.41 13.43 4.26
C PRO A 389 26.57 14.22 4.91
N ASP A 390 27.15 13.67 5.97
CA ASP A 390 28.28 14.29 6.69
C ASP A 390 29.33 14.82 5.70
N SER A 391 29.53 16.14 5.70
CA SER A 391 30.56 16.77 4.90
C SER A 391 31.91 16.70 5.61
N THR A 392 32.96 16.44 4.83
CA THR A 392 34.36 16.53 5.34
C THR A 392 34.81 17.97 5.54
N LYS A 393 34.05 18.95 5.04
CA LYS A 393 34.30 20.36 5.20
C LYS A 393 33.44 20.94 6.33
N LYS A 394 34.10 21.51 7.31
CA LYS A 394 33.46 22.09 8.50
C LYS A 394 32.59 23.27 8.07
N GLY A 395 31.23 23.16 8.24
CA GLY A 395 30.28 24.21 7.95
C GLY A 395 29.56 24.12 6.58
N GLU A 396 29.60 22.96 5.95
CA GLU A 396 28.84 22.67 4.69
C GLU A 396 27.63 21.74 4.93
N ASP A 397 27.24 21.48 6.17
CA ASP A 397 26.06 20.68 6.52
C ASP A 397 24.82 21.55 6.68
#